data_52f93323af2e37ef6792d86b953cfd64
#
_entry.id   52f93323af2e37ef6792d86b953cfd64
#
_cell.length_a   1.000
_cell.length_b   1.000
_cell.length_c   1.000
_cell.angle_alpha   90.00
_cell.angle_beta   90.00
_cell.angle_gamma   90.00
#
_symmetry.space_group_name_H-M   'P 1'
#
loop_
_entity.id
_entity.type
_entity.pdbx_description
1 polymer ?
#
loop_
_entity_poly.entity_id
_entity_poly.type
_entity_poly.pdbx_seq_one_letter_code
_entity_poly.pdbx_strand_id
1 'polypeptide(L)'
;MDTKTLAQIERFRKGFPWLDIVAPATPGKGIEVLDEQAASEAAAYADKARVAGKCKFVPASGAASRMFKDIFAGMDVLRGGADVPAGSPVARLAASIRDFAFYTEEVFGTPEDSPAYRRKVAENLLTDSGLDYGSKPKGVLKFHRYPQEVRTALAEHLVEAQEYMRNADGSCNLTVTISPEHRPLFEAALAEVKPVFEQRYGVRYNLTFTYQDKATDTVAVTPDNEPFLDENGQILRRPAGHGALIYNLNQVEDELVSIKNIDNVAHERFLPVTARYKKVLMGRALALRDRIFGFLQALDAESDPCSASCIALCDQIEAFLANTLCVSLPGVSAGPAGATASAPGSAGACASAAAGACAPGSAGACASGSSTASASAAAARVALLRAKLNRPIRVCGMVKNQGEPGGGPFIIRAADGSTSLQILESVQINKDNPAAVAALSSATHFNPVDLVCCLRNYKGEKFNLLEHVDEETGFISSKSYKGRELKALELPGLWNGSMSDWNTLFVEVPLETFNPVKTVLDLLRPAHQA
;
A
#
# COMPACT_ATOMS: atom_id res chain seq x y z
N MET A 1 -25.86 -7.05 23.54
CA MET A 1 -24.87 -6.72 22.46
C MET A 1 -24.83 -5.22 22.30
N ASP A 2 -23.64 -4.66 22.10
CA ASP A 2 -23.48 -3.24 21.77
C ASP A 2 -23.91 -2.94 20.32
N THR A 3 -24.16 -1.66 20.00
CA THR A 3 -24.63 -1.21 18.68
C THR A 3 -23.66 -1.58 17.56
N LYS A 4 -22.34 -1.53 17.82
CA LYS A 4 -21.30 -1.88 16.84
C LYS A 4 -21.37 -3.37 16.48
N THR A 5 -21.52 -4.23 17.48
CA THR A 5 -21.66 -5.68 17.29
C THR A 5 -22.89 -6.01 16.44
N LEU A 6 -24.05 -5.39 16.75
CA LEU A 6 -25.27 -5.58 15.97
C LEU A 6 -25.12 -5.13 14.52
N ALA A 7 -24.50 -3.96 14.28
CA ALA A 7 -24.24 -3.46 12.94
C ALA A 7 -23.32 -4.40 12.13
N GLN A 8 -22.30 -4.98 12.77
CA GLN A 8 -21.40 -5.94 12.11
C GLN A 8 -22.12 -7.26 11.78
N ILE A 9 -22.97 -7.78 12.67
CA ILE A 9 -23.77 -8.98 12.39
C ILE A 9 -24.73 -8.72 11.22
N GLU A 10 -25.37 -7.55 11.19
CA GLU A 10 -26.23 -7.18 10.07
C GLU A 10 -25.44 -7.08 8.75
N ARG A 11 -24.19 -6.60 8.81
CA ARG A 11 -23.28 -6.58 7.65
C ARG A 11 -22.99 -7.99 7.13
N PHE A 12 -22.84 -9.00 7.97
CA PHE A 12 -22.71 -10.40 7.53
C PHE A 12 -23.93 -10.91 6.79
N ARG A 13 -25.13 -10.49 7.19
CA ARG A 13 -26.39 -10.86 6.52
C ARG A 13 -26.57 -10.16 5.19
N LYS A 14 -26.25 -8.87 5.13
CA LYS A 14 -26.41 -8.01 3.96
C LYS A 14 -25.27 -8.22 2.94
N GLY A 15 -24.06 -8.52 3.40
CA GLY A 15 -22.84 -8.56 2.57
C GLY A 15 -22.30 -7.16 2.24
N PHE A 16 -21.33 -7.14 1.34
CA PHE A 16 -20.77 -5.92 0.74
C PHE A 16 -21.16 -5.84 -0.73
N PRO A 17 -21.37 -4.64 -1.28
CA PRO A 17 -21.60 -4.49 -2.72
C PRO A 17 -20.35 -4.91 -3.50
N TRP A 18 -20.57 -5.48 -4.68
CA TRP A 18 -19.47 -5.70 -5.62
C TRP A 18 -19.01 -4.38 -6.22
N LEU A 19 -17.70 -4.24 -6.40
CA LEU A 19 -17.12 -3.06 -7.02
C LEU A 19 -17.40 -3.05 -8.53
N ASP A 20 -17.76 -1.88 -9.09
CA ASP A 20 -17.96 -1.70 -10.53
C ASP A 20 -16.60 -1.48 -11.22
N ILE A 21 -16.06 -2.55 -11.80
CA ILE A 21 -14.76 -2.55 -12.47
C ILE A 21 -14.95 -2.08 -13.92
N VAL A 22 -14.41 -0.91 -14.22
CA VAL A 22 -14.42 -0.34 -15.58
C VAL A 22 -13.36 -1.02 -16.46
N ALA A 23 -12.14 -1.18 -15.93
CA ALA A 23 -11.02 -1.83 -16.64
C ALA A 23 -9.88 -2.15 -15.66
N PRO A 24 -8.95 -3.08 -15.99
CA PRO A 24 -7.67 -3.14 -15.31
C PRO A 24 -6.87 -1.88 -15.64
N ALA A 25 -6.09 -1.38 -14.68
CA ALA A 25 -5.07 -0.39 -14.98
C ALA A 25 -3.85 -1.08 -15.62
N THR A 26 -3.41 -0.54 -16.74
CA THR A 26 -2.31 -1.10 -17.55
C THR A 26 -1.36 0.01 -17.99
N PRO A 27 -0.15 -0.31 -18.49
CA PRO A 27 0.75 0.68 -19.07
C PRO A 27 0.06 1.58 -20.10
N GLY A 28 0.18 2.90 -19.93
CA GLY A 28 -0.50 3.91 -20.77
C GLY A 28 -1.99 4.12 -20.46
N LYS A 29 -2.59 3.28 -19.59
CA LYS A 29 -3.97 3.44 -19.10
C LYS A 29 -4.04 3.17 -17.60
N GLY A 30 -3.65 4.18 -16.81
CA GLY A 30 -3.69 4.11 -15.36
C GLY A 30 -2.38 3.67 -14.69
N ILE A 31 -1.43 3.06 -15.41
CA ILE A 31 -0.06 2.80 -14.94
C ILE A 31 0.90 3.65 -15.77
N GLU A 32 1.64 4.51 -15.10
CA GLU A 32 2.71 5.30 -15.68
C GLU A 32 3.98 4.42 -15.80
N VAL A 33 4.56 4.38 -16.99
CA VAL A 33 5.86 3.73 -17.25
C VAL A 33 6.86 4.83 -17.55
N LEU A 34 7.87 4.95 -16.70
CA LEU A 34 8.91 5.98 -16.85
C LEU A 34 10.09 5.40 -17.63
N ASP A 35 10.58 6.14 -18.60
CA ASP A 35 11.90 5.88 -19.18
C ASP A 35 13.01 6.26 -18.18
N GLU A 36 14.25 5.95 -18.54
CA GLU A 36 15.42 6.16 -17.68
C GLU A 36 15.62 7.64 -17.33
N GLN A 37 15.34 8.55 -18.26
CA GLN A 37 15.47 9.98 -18.03
C GLN A 37 14.40 10.46 -17.05
N ALA A 38 13.12 10.15 -17.30
CA ALA A 38 12.01 10.53 -16.44
C ALA A 38 12.13 9.93 -15.03
N ALA A 39 12.61 8.69 -14.91
CA ALA A 39 12.91 8.07 -13.62
C ALA A 39 14.02 8.80 -12.86
N SER A 40 15.09 9.19 -13.55
CA SER A 40 16.20 9.95 -12.95
C SER A 40 15.76 11.36 -12.53
N GLU A 41 14.95 12.04 -13.34
CA GLU A 41 14.39 13.35 -13.02
C GLU A 41 13.46 13.27 -11.80
N ALA A 42 12.60 12.24 -11.73
CA ALA A 42 11.72 12.00 -10.58
C ALA A 42 12.55 11.74 -9.30
N ALA A 43 13.56 10.89 -9.35
CA ALA A 43 14.44 10.64 -8.20
C ALA A 43 15.17 11.92 -7.75
N ALA A 44 15.68 12.73 -8.67
CA ALA A 44 16.31 14.00 -8.37
C ALA A 44 15.32 15.03 -7.78
N TYR A 45 14.04 14.97 -8.19
CA TYR A 45 12.99 15.81 -7.61
C TYR A 45 12.74 15.47 -6.14
N ALA A 46 12.74 14.17 -5.79
CA ALA A 46 12.59 13.72 -4.41
C ALA A 46 13.69 14.24 -3.48
N ASP A 47 14.93 14.37 -3.99
CA ASP A 47 16.06 14.86 -3.21
C ASP A 47 16.03 16.40 -3.02
N LYS A 48 15.38 17.14 -3.93
CA LYS A 48 15.35 18.62 -3.93
C LYS A 48 14.07 19.19 -3.29
N ALA A 49 12.96 18.48 -3.35
CA ALA A 49 11.67 18.97 -2.87
C ALA A 49 11.67 19.15 -1.33
N ARG A 50 11.06 20.26 -0.89
CA ARG A 50 10.90 20.52 0.54
C ARG A 50 9.74 19.69 1.08
N VAL A 51 9.98 19.06 2.23
CA VAL A 51 9.02 18.22 2.94
C VAL A 51 9.13 18.52 4.43
N ALA A 52 8.03 18.70 5.11
CA ALA A 52 7.99 19.01 6.55
C ALA A 52 8.42 17.82 7.45
N GLY A 53 8.51 16.63 6.90
CA GLY A 53 9.00 15.42 7.56
C GLY A 53 8.78 14.20 6.69
N LYS A 54 9.66 13.21 6.84
CA LYS A 54 9.61 11.92 6.14
C LYS A 54 9.57 10.80 7.16
N CYS A 55 8.66 9.84 6.99
CA CYS A 55 8.54 8.67 7.85
C CYS A 55 8.40 7.38 7.03
N LYS A 56 9.08 6.33 7.44
CA LYS A 56 8.88 4.98 6.92
C LYS A 56 7.86 4.25 7.80
N PHE A 57 6.71 3.88 7.23
CA PHE A 57 5.66 3.13 7.91
C PHE A 57 5.78 1.65 7.55
N VAL A 58 5.98 0.80 8.56
CA VAL A 58 6.26 -0.63 8.40
C VAL A 58 5.22 -1.47 9.16
N PRO A 59 4.20 -2.02 8.47
CA PRO A 59 3.32 -3.02 9.08
C PRO A 59 4.10 -4.28 9.46
N ALA A 60 4.12 -4.64 10.76
CA ALA A 60 4.89 -5.75 11.30
C ALA A 60 4.16 -6.55 12.41
N SER A 61 2.83 -6.39 12.53
CA SER A 61 2.03 -7.02 13.59
C SER A 61 1.79 -8.53 13.40
N GLY A 62 2.04 -9.09 12.20
CA GLY A 62 1.81 -10.50 11.94
C GLY A 62 2.89 -11.40 12.55
N ALA A 63 2.46 -12.46 13.28
CA ALA A 63 3.35 -13.54 13.68
C ALA A 63 3.91 -14.29 12.46
N ALA A 64 5.12 -14.89 12.60
CA ALA A 64 5.75 -15.64 11.52
C ALA A 64 5.14 -17.03 11.28
N SER A 65 4.09 -17.41 12.00
CA SER A 65 3.47 -18.75 11.93
C SER A 65 3.11 -19.21 10.51
N ARG A 66 2.66 -18.28 9.65
CA ARG A 66 2.38 -18.61 8.23
C ARG A 66 3.64 -18.93 7.45
N MET A 67 4.76 -18.29 7.77
CA MET A 67 6.06 -18.52 7.13
C MET A 67 6.57 -19.94 7.36
N PHE A 68 6.21 -20.54 8.49
CA PHE A 68 6.66 -21.86 8.92
C PHE A 68 5.58 -22.95 8.84
N LYS A 69 4.41 -22.67 8.30
CA LYS A 69 3.27 -23.61 8.24
C LYS A 69 3.68 -25.00 7.76
N ASP A 70 4.40 -25.06 6.65
CA ASP A 70 4.80 -26.34 6.03
C ASP A 70 5.91 -27.04 6.81
N ILE A 71 6.72 -26.27 7.55
CA ILE A 71 7.76 -26.84 8.45
C ILE A 71 7.10 -27.45 9.68
N PHE A 72 6.08 -26.80 10.26
CA PHE A 72 5.27 -27.39 11.34
C PHE A 72 4.63 -28.71 10.91
N ALA A 73 3.98 -28.73 9.75
CA ALA A 73 3.35 -29.93 9.21
C ALA A 73 4.36 -31.08 9.02
N GLY A 74 5.53 -30.76 8.46
CA GLY A 74 6.60 -31.77 8.29
C GLY A 74 7.21 -32.23 9.62
N MET A 75 7.34 -31.35 10.61
CA MET A 75 7.79 -31.69 11.96
C MET A 75 6.84 -32.68 12.63
N ASP A 76 5.53 -32.49 12.49
CA ASP A 76 4.53 -33.39 13.07
C ASP A 76 4.60 -34.80 12.45
N VAL A 77 4.83 -34.92 11.13
CA VAL A 77 5.05 -36.18 10.43
C VAL A 77 6.30 -36.91 11.00
N LEU A 78 7.43 -36.20 11.14
CA LEU A 78 8.68 -36.72 11.66
C LEU A 78 8.57 -37.14 13.15
N ARG A 79 7.79 -36.39 13.94
CA ARG A 79 7.47 -36.76 15.34
C ARG A 79 6.64 -38.02 15.44
N GLY A 80 5.76 -38.24 14.47
CA GLY A 80 4.98 -39.47 14.34
C GLY A 80 5.79 -40.71 13.90
N GLY A 81 7.10 -40.58 13.67
CA GLY A 81 8.00 -41.65 13.27
C GLY A 81 8.02 -41.95 11.77
N ALA A 82 7.28 -41.23 10.96
CA ALA A 82 7.34 -41.32 9.48
C ALA A 82 8.40 -40.35 8.93
N ASP A 83 8.98 -40.68 7.78
CA ASP A 83 9.87 -39.75 7.08
C ASP A 83 9.06 -38.87 6.11
N VAL A 84 9.64 -37.72 5.77
CA VAL A 84 9.06 -36.77 4.82
C VAL A 84 9.64 -36.97 3.42
N PRO A 85 8.90 -36.71 2.34
CA PRO A 85 9.45 -36.78 0.98
C PRO A 85 10.69 -35.88 0.82
N ALA A 86 11.67 -36.34 0.03
CA ALA A 86 12.94 -35.62 -0.20
C ALA A 86 12.75 -34.18 -0.72
N GLY A 87 11.70 -33.92 -1.52
CA GLY A 87 11.36 -32.58 -2.00
C GLY A 87 10.50 -31.73 -1.06
N SER A 88 10.13 -32.26 0.12
CA SER A 88 9.30 -31.53 1.08
C SER A 88 10.01 -30.28 1.63
N PRO A 89 9.26 -29.24 2.08
CA PRO A 89 9.86 -28.04 2.66
C PRO A 89 10.83 -28.32 3.80
N VAL A 90 10.55 -29.28 4.69
CA VAL A 90 11.45 -29.66 5.79
C VAL A 90 12.73 -30.32 5.28
N ALA A 91 12.63 -31.22 4.29
CA ALA A 91 13.81 -31.86 3.70
C ALA A 91 14.69 -30.83 2.98
N ARG A 92 14.10 -29.92 2.22
CA ARG A 92 14.81 -28.82 1.56
C ARG A 92 15.47 -27.88 2.55
N LEU A 93 14.76 -27.51 3.64
CA LEU A 93 15.31 -26.70 4.72
C LEU A 93 16.55 -27.36 5.34
N ALA A 94 16.46 -28.66 5.69
CA ALA A 94 17.56 -29.39 6.31
C ALA A 94 18.76 -29.54 5.37
N ALA A 95 18.53 -29.81 4.09
CA ALA A 95 19.57 -29.94 3.08
C ALA A 95 20.33 -28.63 2.82
N SER A 96 19.64 -27.48 2.89
CA SER A 96 20.21 -26.15 2.64
C SER A 96 20.43 -25.35 3.93
N ILE A 97 20.44 -25.96 5.10
CA ILE A 97 20.43 -25.25 6.38
C ILE A 97 21.59 -24.26 6.54
N ARG A 98 22.75 -24.54 5.96
CA ARG A 98 23.94 -23.68 6.02
C ARG A 98 23.77 -22.37 5.24
N ASP A 99 22.88 -22.34 4.27
CA ASP A 99 22.64 -21.17 3.43
C ASP A 99 21.76 -20.12 4.14
N PHE A 100 21.10 -20.51 5.24
CA PHE A 100 20.27 -19.58 6.00
C PHE A 100 21.10 -18.71 6.95
N ALA A 101 20.76 -17.44 7.03
CA ALA A 101 21.41 -16.47 7.91
C ALA A 101 21.35 -16.83 9.40
N PHE A 102 20.37 -17.60 9.82
CA PHE A 102 20.19 -18.04 11.20
C PHE A 102 20.95 -19.32 11.54
N TYR A 103 21.60 -19.98 10.58
CA TYR A 103 22.37 -21.20 10.85
C TYR A 103 23.58 -20.91 11.73
N THR A 104 23.73 -21.71 12.77
CA THR A 104 24.98 -21.91 13.54
C THR A 104 25.16 -23.38 13.84
N GLU A 105 26.41 -23.85 13.90
CA GLU A 105 26.68 -25.25 14.19
C GLU A 105 26.29 -25.65 15.62
N GLU A 106 26.34 -24.68 16.55
CA GLU A 106 25.89 -24.85 17.93
C GLU A 106 24.41 -25.26 18.00
N VAL A 107 23.53 -24.58 17.22
CA VAL A 107 22.08 -24.83 17.23
C VAL A 107 21.73 -26.06 16.39
N PHE A 108 22.24 -26.17 15.18
CA PHE A 108 21.78 -27.17 14.22
C PHE A 108 22.69 -28.40 14.10
N GLY A 109 23.94 -28.28 14.54
CA GLY A 109 24.96 -29.33 14.37
C GLY A 109 25.42 -29.45 12.91
N THR A 110 26.22 -30.50 12.67
CA THR A 110 26.67 -30.83 11.31
C THR A 110 25.53 -31.42 10.50
N PRO A 111 25.27 -30.94 9.26
CA PRO A 111 24.21 -31.47 8.41
C PRO A 111 24.40 -32.95 8.06
N GLU A 112 23.30 -33.71 8.17
CA GLU A 112 23.19 -35.11 7.84
C GLU A 112 21.93 -35.38 7.01
N ASP A 113 21.99 -36.31 6.08
CA ASP A 113 20.82 -36.75 5.34
C ASP A 113 20.09 -37.88 6.07
N SER A 114 19.39 -37.55 7.14
CA SER A 114 18.62 -38.50 7.95
C SER A 114 17.30 -37.91 8.44
N PRO A 115 16.23 -38.72 8.63
CA PRO A 115 14.99 -38.28 9.24
C PRO A 115 15.18 -37.66 10.63
N ALA A 116 16.12 -38.20 11.42
CA ALA A 116 16.44 -37.65 12.73
C ALA A 116 17.01 -36.23 12.64
N TYR A 117 17.88 -35.98 11.67
CA TYR A 117 18.44 -34.65 11.46
C TYR A 117 17.38 -33.66 10.95
N ARG A 118 16.52 -34.06 10.01
CA ARG A 118 15.39 -33.25 9.53
C ARG A 118 14.46 -32.83 10.67
N ARG A 119 14.14 -33.77 11.57
CA ARG A 119 13.38 -33.50 12.78
C ARG A 119 14.10 -32.51 13.70
N LYS A 120 15.40 -32.75 14.00
CA LYS A 120 16.23 -31.84 14.80
C LYS A 120 16.23 -30.43 14.25
N VAL A 121 16.41 -30.25 12.93
CA VAL A 121 16.38 -28.94 12.27
C VAL A 121 15.04 -28.25 12.47
N ALA A 122 13.93 -28.96 12.25
CA ALA A 122 12.60 -28.37 12.40
C ALA A 122 12.32 -27.98 13.88
N GLU A 123 12.67 -28.85 14.84
CA GLU A 123 12.46 -28.58 16.26
C GLU A 123 13.32 -27.39 16.72
N ASN A 124 14.60 -27.37 16.41
CA ASN A 124 15.52 -26.30 16.81
C ASN A 124 15.18 -24.95 16.13
N LEU A 125 14.58 -24.97 14.94
CA LEU A 125 14.10 -23.76 14.30
C LEU A 125 12.84 -23.21 14.97
N LEU A 126 11.88 -24.09 15.26
CA LEU A 126 10.50 -23.67 15.58
C LEU A 126 10.22 -23.54 17.06
N THR A 127 10.90 -24.29 17.93
CA THR A 127 10.57 -24.41 19.34
C THR A 127 11.60 -23.71 20.25
N ASP A 128 11.25 -23.58 21.51
CA ASP A 128 12.07 -23.00 22.59
C ASP A 128 13.35 -23.79 22.91
N SER A 129 13.45 -25.02 22.44
CA SER A 129 14.70 -25.79 22.50
C SER A 129 15.81 -25.22 21.60
N GLY A 130 15.50 -24.29 20.72
CA GLY A 130 16.44 -23.65 19.80
C GLY A 130 16.12 -22.18 19.56
N LEU A 131 15.77 -21.82 18.31
CA LEU A 131 15.56 -20.43 17.92
C LEU A 131 14.17 -19.87 18.25
N ASP A 132 13.21 -20.74 18.52
CA ASP A 132 11.79 -20.36 18.78
C ASP A 132 11.17 -19.45 17.69
N TYR A 133 11.50 -19.71 16.44
CA TYR A 133 10.99 -18.89 15.33
C TYR A 133 9.49 -19.09 15.07
N GLY A 134 8.92 -20.20 15.58
CA GLY A 134 7.50 -20.47 15.50
C GLY A 134 6.62 -19.46 16.23
N SER A 135 7.13 -18.86 17.32
CA SER A 135 6.42 -17.87 18.15
C SER A 135 6.82 -16.42 17.86
N LYS A 136 7.97 -16.20 17.21
CA LYS A 136 8.53 -14.86 17.00
C LYS A 136 7.89 -14.11 15.82
N PRO A 137 7.83 -12.77 15.86
CA PRO A 137 7.39 -11.95 14.73
C PRO A 137 8.47 -11.89 13.64
N LYS A 138 8.07 -11.78 12.37
CA LYS A 138 9.01 -11.72 11.22
C LYS A 138 10.10 -10.66 11.36
N GLY A 139 9.78 -9.52 11.96
CA GLY A 139 10.71 -8.38 12.08
C GLY A 139 12.01 -8.70 12.80
N VAL A 140 12.01 -9.68 13.72
CA VAL A 140 13.18 -10.04 14.51
C VAL A 140 13.87 -11.33 14.02
N LEU A 141 13.38 -11.94 12.93
CA LEU A 141 14.00 -13.10 12.34
C LEU A 141 15.22 -12.70 11.51
N LYS A 142 16.29 -13.49 11.58
CA LYS A 142 17.51 -13.30 10.81
C LYS A 142 17.26 -13.66 9.35
N PHE A 143 17.33 -12.65 8.47
CA PHE A 143 17.03 -12.81 7.04
C PHE A 143 18.30 -12.89 6.19
N HIS A 144 19.30 -12.03 6.44
CA HIS A 144 20.47 -11.94 5.59
C HIS A 144 21.76 -12.05 6.37
N ARG A 145 22.75 -12.72 5.75
CA ARG A 145 24.10 -12.86 6.29
C ARG A 145 25.07 -11.98 5.48
N TYR A 146 25.87 -11.25 6.21
CA TYR A 146 26.97 -10.44 5.68
C TYR A 146 28.31 -10.91 6.28
N PRO A 147 29.46 -10.52 5.72
CA PRO A 147 30.76 -10.97 6.24
C PRO A 147 30.99 -10.68 7.72
N GLN A 148 30.40 -9.60 8.25
CA GLN A 148 30.65 -9.13 9.62
C GLN A 148 29.41 -9.14 10.51
N GLU A 149 28.23 -9.37 9.94
CA GLU A 149 26.96 -9.28 10.69
C GLU A 149 25.86 -10.15 10.07
N VAL A 150 24.83 -10.39 10.86
CA VAL A 150 23.58 -10.99 10.40
C VAL A 150 22.46 -10.01 10.69
N ARG A 151 21.65 -9.70 9.69
CA ARG A 151 20.56 -8.72 9.82
C ARG A 151 19.20 -9.38 9.89
N THR A 152 18.39 -8.85 10.79
CA THR A 152 16.95 -9.14 10.86
C THR A 152 16.19 -8.33 9.82
N ALA A 153 14.93 -8.68 9.55
CA ALA A 153 14.08 -7.88 8.67
C ALA A 153 13.96 -6.42 9.16
N LEU A 154 13.86 -6.18 10.49
CA LEU A 154 13.85 -4.83 11.06
C LEU A 154 15.16 -4.08 10.75
N ALA A 155 16.31 -4.74 10.90
CA ALA A 155 17.62 -4.15 10.61
C ALA A 155 17.73 -3.70 9.15
N GLU A 156 17.22 -4.50 8.19
CA GLU A 156 17.19 -4.11 6.78
C GLU A 156 16.28 -2.90 6.54
N HIS A 157 15.16 -2.77 7.25
CA HIS A 157 14.33 -1.57 7.16
C HIS A 157 15.02 -0.32 7.67
N LEU A 158 15.92 -0.42 8.66
CA LEU A 158 16.76 0.71 9.11
C LEU A 158 17.76 1.10 8.02
N VAL A 159 18.45 0.11 7.43
CA VAL A 159 19.40 0.33 6.33
C VAL A 159 18.71 0.98 5.13
N GLU A 160 17.53 0.50 4.74
CA GLU A 160 16.76 1.14 3.68
C GLU A 160 16.34 2.58 4.03
N ALA A 161 15.93 2.84 5.28
CA ALA A 161 15.43 4.16 5.68
C ALA A 161 16.49 5.26 5.54
N GLN A 162 17.75 4.99 5.87
CA GLN A 162 18.81 5.96 5.76
C GLN A 162 19.14 6.33 4.30
N GLU A 163 18.81 5.46 3.32
CA GLU A 163 19.07 5.72 1.90
C GLU A 163 18.05 6.69 1.27
N TYR A 164 16.79 6.64 1.69
CA TYR A 164 15.75 7.42 1.01
C TYR A 164 14.78 8.17 1.95
N MET A 165 14.78 7.91 3.27
CA MET A 165 13.89 8.59 4.23
C MET A 165 14.60 9.54 5.18
N ARG A 166 15.87 9.88 4.91
CA ARG A 166 16.64 10.80 5.72
C ARG A 166 16.03 12.21 5.67
N ASN A 167 15.77 12.78 6.82
CA ASN A 167 15.31 14.15 7.01
C ASN A 167 16.48 15.15 6.94
N ALA A 168 16.18 16.44 6.78
CA ALA A 168 17.18 17.49 6.69
C ALA A 168 18.03 17.64 7.96
N ASP A 169 17.47 17.26 9.12
CA ASP A 169 18.17 17.25 10.42
C ASP A 169 19.02 15.99 10.67
N GLY A 170 19.16 15.12 9.65
CA GLY A 170 19.86 13.85 9.75
C GLY A 170 19.10 12.73 10.44
N SER A 171 17.84 12.95 10.83
CA SER A 171 17.00 11.90 11.40
C SER A 171 16.36 11.00 10.33
N CYS A 172 16.06 9.76 10.73
CA CYS A 172 15.24 8.82 9.98
C CYS A 172 14.07 8.38 10.88
N ASN A 173 12.85 8.83 10.57
CA ASN A 173 11.66 8.47 11.33
C ASN A 173 11.08 7.16 10.80
N LEU A 174 10.81 6.22 11.69
CA LEU A 174 10.14 4.97 11.37
C LEU A 174 8.97 4.74 12.33
N THR A 175 7.81 4.40 11.80
CA THR A 175 6.66 3.91 12.57
C THR A 175 6.47 2.45 12.23
N VAL A 176 6.60 1.58 13.22
CA VAL A 176 6.50 0.13 13.06
C VAL A 176 5.28 -0.35 13.85
N THR A 177 4.30 -0.94 13.15
CA THR A 177 3.11 -1.49 13.81
C THR A 177 3.36 -2.93 14.21
N ILE A 178 3.30 -3.21 15.50
CA ILE A 178 3.61 -4.52 16.10
C ILE A 178 2.46 -5.01 17.00
N SER A 179 2.47 -6.29 17.35
CA SER A 179 1.63 -6.81 18.44
C SER A 179 2.26 -6.47 19.79
N PRO A 180 1.45 -6.09 20.81
CA PRO A 180 1.97 -5.67 22.12
C PRO A 180 2.88 -6.69 22.79
N GLU A 181 2.55 -7.98 22.66
CA GLU A 181 3.31 -9.10 23.20
C GLU A 181 4.71 -9.24 22.60
N HIS A 182 4.92 -8.75 21.39
CA HIS A 182 6.21 -8.81 20.70
C HIS A 182 7.13 -7.62 20.98
N ARG A 183 6.63 -6.59 21.67
CA ARG A 183 7.39 -5.35 21.94
C ARG A 183 8.78 -5.61 22.53
N PRO A 184 8.95 -6.46 23.57
CA PRO A 184 10.28 -6.70 24.14
C PRO A 184 11.28 -7.27 23.11
N LEU A 185 10.82 -8.11 22.19
CA LEU A 185 11.66 -8.69 21.12
C LEU A 185 12.13 -7.63 20.13
N PHE A 186 11.24 -6.72 19.74
CA PHE A 186 11.60 -5.62 18.85
C PHE A 186 12.53 -4.61 19.52
N GLU A 187 12.31 -4.28 20.80
CA GLU A 187 13.18 -3.38 21.57
C GLU A 187 14.58 -3.97 21.73
N ALA A 188 14.70 -5.28 22.04
CA ALA A 188 15.98 -5.95 22.13
C ALA A 188 16.73 -5.96 20.78
N ALA A 189 16.05 -6.32 19.69
CA ALA A 189 16.64 -6.30 18.35
C ALA A 189 17.10 -4.90 17.93
N LEU A 190 16.31 -3.88 18.29
CA LEU A 190 16.65 -2.47 18.01
C LEU A 190 17.86 -2.01 18.84
N ALA A 191 17.90 -2.35 20.12
CA ALA A 191 19.00 -1.96 21.02
C ALA A 191 20.36 -2.52 20.54
N GLU A 192 20.36 -3.68 19.91
CA GLU A 192 21.56 -4.31 19.34
C GLU A 192 22.08 -3.53 18.11
N VAL A 193 21.20 -3.19 17.17
CA VAL A 193 21.64 -2.68 15.85
C VAL A 193 21.65 -1.15 15.74
N LYS A 194 20.77 -0.46 16.47
CA LYS A 194 20.59 1.00 16.33
C LYS A 194 21.86 1.81 16.57
N PRO A 195 22.62 1.62 17.68
CA PRO A 195 23.83 2.41 17.93
C PRO A 195 24.90 2.17 16.84
N VAL A 196 25.02 0.94 16.36
CA VAL A 196 25.97 0.55 15.32
C VAL A 196 25.63 1.24 13.99
N PHE A 197 24.35 1.24 13.61
CA PHE A 197 23.91 1.84 12.35
C PHE A 197 23.90 3.37 12.41
N GLU A 198 23.54 3.97 13.56
CA GLU A 198 23.64 5.42 13.74
C GLU A 198 25.08 5.91 13.57
N GLN A 199 26.05 5.20 14.13
CA GLN A 199 27.46 5.50 13.96
C GLN A 199 27.94 5.25 12.50
N ARG A 200 27.55 4.11 11.91
CA ARG A 200 27.96 3.71 10.55
C ARG A 200 27.47 4.68 9.47
N TYR A 201 26.21 5.10 9.56
CA TYR A 201 25.55 5.90 8.53
C TYR A 201 25.48 7.39 8.86
N GLY A 202 25.90 7.81 10.05
CA GLY A 202 25.83 9.22 10.48
C GLY A 202 24.39 9.74 10.50
N VAL A 203 23.44 8.96 11.01
CA VAL A 203 22.01 9.29 11.13
C VAL A 203 21.54 9.11 12.56
N ARG A 204 20.35 9.62 12.86
CA ARG A 204 19.64 9.35 14.10
C ARG A 204 18.31 8.64 13.78
N TYR A 205 18.10 7.43 14.27
CA TYR A 205 16.85 6.71 14.07
C TYR A 205 15.85 7.03 15.18
N ASN A 206 14.68 7.54 14.78
CA ASN A 206 13.53 7.75 15.66
C ASN A 206 12.49 6.67 15.33
N LEU A 207 12.42 5.61 16.17
CA LEU A 207 11.41 4.56 16.00
C LEU A 207 10.24 4.76 16.95
N THR A 208 9.04 4.68 16.40
CA THR A 208 7.78 4.64 17.14
C THR A 208 7.13 3.29 16.91
N PHE A 209 6.90 2.53 17.99
CA PHE A 209 6.09 1.32 17.92
C PHE A 209 4.63 1.66 18.15
N THR A 210 3.76 1.24 17.23
CA THR A 210 2.32 1.39 17.32
C THR A 210 1.64 0.03 17.35
N TYR A 211 0.41 -0.01 17.87
CA TYR A 211 -0.38 -1.22 18.02
C TYR A 211 -1.70 -1.04 17.29
N GLN A 212 -2.23 -2.13 16.74
CA GLN A 212 -3.61 -2.12 16.27
C GLN A 212 -4.53 -1.94 17.47
N ASP A 213 -5.46 -0.98 17.38
CA ASP A 213 -6.42 -0.73 18.44
C ASP A 213 -7.43 -1.90 18.48
N LYS A 214 -7.58 -2.54 19.64
CA LYS A 214 -8.58 -3.59 19.87
C LYS A 214 -10.02 -3.12 19.62
N ALA A 215 -10.27 -1.81 19.70
CA ALA A 215 -11.55 -1.24 19.30
C ALA A 215 -11.87 -1.45 17.81
N THR A 216 -10.86 -1.72 16.96
CA THR A 216 -11.03 -2.06 15.55
C THR A 216 -11.38 -3.54 15.33
N ASP A 217 -11.25 -4.40 16.33
CA ASP A 217 -11.55 -5.82 16.21
C ASP A 217 -13.01 -6.02 15.77
N THR A 218 -13.18 -6.97 14.85
CA THR A 218 -14.48 -7.33 14.28
C THR A 218 -15.01 -8.62 14.89
N VAL A 219 -16.32 -8.76 14.95
CA VAL A 219 -16.94 -9.99 15.41
C VAL A 219 -16.80 -11.11 14.38
N ALA A 220 -16.74 -12.35 14.85
CA ALA A 220 -16.87 -13.52 14.00
C ALA A 220 -18.30 -14.08 14.11
N VAL A 221 -18.78 -14.66 13.01
CA VAL A 221 -20.07 -15.35 13.00
C VAL A 221 -19.92 -16.79 12.48
N THR A 222 -20.88 -17.64 12.79
CA THR A 222 -21.00 -18.99 12.21
C THR A 222 -21.28 -18.91 10.70
N PRO A 223 -21.22 -20.02 9.95
CA PRO A 223 -21.67 -20.05 8.56
C PRO A 223 -23.10 -19.54 8.37
N ASP A 224 -23.96 -19.67 9.38
CA ASP A 224 -25.37 -19.24 9.37
C ASP A 224 -25.57 -17.78 9.82
N ASN A 225 -24.49 -17.00 9.96
CA ASN A 225 -24.47 -15.60 10.41
C ASN A 225 -24.93 -15.38 11.87
N GLU A 226 -24.87 -16.40 12.72
CA GLU A 226 -25.07 -16.25 14.16
C GLU A 226 -23.74 -15.92 14.86
N PRO A 227 -23.74 -15.17 15.98
CA PRO A 227 -22.52 -14.86 16.71
C PRO A 227 -21.69 -16.11 17.03
N PHE A 228 -20.42 -16.12 16.64
CA PHE A 228 -19.51 -17.20 16.97
C PHE A 228 -19.03 -17.04 18.42
N LEU A 229 -19.31 -18.04 19.26
CA LEU A 229 -18.90 -18.02 20.66
C LEU A 229 -17.58 -18.79 20.85
N ASP A 230 -16.69 -18.21 21.64
CA ASP A 230 -15.48 -18.86 22.13
C ASP A 230 -15.78 -19.90 23.21
N GLU A 231 -14.75 -20.48 23.82
CA GLU A 231 -14.89 -21.51 24.86
C GLU A 231 -15.51 -21.00 26.17
N ASN A 232 -15.48 -19.68 26.38
CA ASN A 232 -16.04 -19.02 27.56
C ASN A 232 -17.48 -18.51 27.31
N GLY A 233 -18.06 -18.82 26.14
CA GLY A 233 -19.38 -18.32 25.75
C GLY A 233 -19.40 -16.84 25.37
N GLN A 234 -18.24 -16.23 25.13
CA GLN A 234 -18.10 -14.85 24.70
C GLN A 234 -18.10 -14.78 23.16
N ILE A 235 -18.64 -13.69 22.60
CA ILE A 235 -18.55 -13.45 21.16
C ILE A 235 -17.08 -13.31 20.76
N LEU A 236 -16.63 -14.18 19.86
CA LEU A 236 -15.27 -14.15 19.35
C LEU A 236 -15.05 -12.88 18.53
N ARG A 237 -14.06 -12.07 18.96
CA ARG A 237 -13.57 -10.90 18.20
C ARG A 237 -12.22 -11.24 17.59
N ARG A 238 -11.97 -10.71 16.42
CA ARG A 238 -10.73 -10.95 15.65
C ARG A 238 -10.17 -9.63 15.17
N PRO A 239 -8.83 -9.51 15.08
CA PRO A 239 -8.21 -8.37 14.42
C PRO A 239 -8.79 -8.16 13.02
N ALA A 240 -9.10 -6.91 12.69
CA ALA A 240 -9.72 -6.52 11.43
C ALA A 240 -8.77 -6.60 10.21
N GLY A 241 -7.62 -7.26 10.35
CA GLY A 241 -6.62 -7.37 9.31
C GLY A 241 -5.88 -6.04 9.07
N HIS A 242 -5.43 -5.84 7.82
CA HIS A 242 -4.68 -4.63 7.48
C HIS A 242 -5.55 -3.36 7.38
N GLY A 243 -6.87 -3.48 7.42
CA GLY A 243 -7.79 -2.34 7.49
C GLY A 243 -7.65 -1.53 8.79
N ALA A 244 -7.29 -2.18 9.91
CA ALA A 244 -7.03 -1.48 11.16
C ALA A 244 -5.80 -0.54 11.08
N LEU A 245 -4.90 -0.73 10.13
CA LEU A 245 -3.65 0.03 10.01
C LEU A 245 -3.87 1.48 9.58
N ILE A 246 -5.02 1.85 9.03
CA ILE A 246 -5.32 3.25 8.71
C ILE A 246 -5.34 4.12 9.97
N TYR A 247 -5.79 3.58 11.11
CA TYR A 247 -5.77 4.27 12.41
C TYR A 247 -4.33 4.54 12.89
N ASN A 248 -3.41 3.60 12.63
CA ASN A 248 -1.99 3.77 12.94
C ASN A 248 -1.34 4.80 12.00
N LEU A 249 -1.64 4.74 10.70
CA LEU A 249 -1.14 5.70 9.72
C LEU A 249 -1.65 7.11 10.02
N ASN A 250 -2.91 7.24 10.48
CA ASN A 250 -3.51 8.51 10.88
C ASN A 250 -2.83 9.17 12.09
N GLN A 251 -1.97 8.45 12.82
CA GLN A 251 -1.18 9.01 13.94
C GLN A 251 0.18 9.56 13.49
N VAL A 252 0.61 9.28 12.26
CA VAL A 252 1.89 9.78 11.74
C VAL A 252 1.79 11.27 11.45
N GLU A 253 2.74 12.05 12.00
CA GLU A 253 2.76 13.52 11.85
C GLU A 253 3.58 14.00 10.65
N ASP A 254 4.44 13.15 10.10
CA ASP A 254 5.26 13.48 8.94
C ASP A 254 4.41 13.68 7.69
N GLU A 255 4.83 14.57 6.82
CA GLU A 255 4.13 14.90 5.56
C GLU A 255 4.22 13.79 4.53
N LEU A 256 5.43 13.23 4.35
CA LEU A 256 5.72 12.21 3.35
C LEU A 256 5.96 10.86 4.02
N VAL A 257 5.11 9.88 3.72
CA VAL A 257 5.19 8.56 4.32
C VAL A 257 5.42 7.48 3.27
N SER A 258 6.48 6.69 3.44
CA SER A 258 6.73 5.49 2.64
C SER A 258 6.22 4.26 3.36
N ILE A 259 5.33 3.50 2.74
CA ILE A 259 4.76 2.26 3.30
C ILE A 259 5.41 1.06 2.61
N LYS A 260 5.92 0.11 3.40
CA LYS A 260 6.49 -1.15 2.93
C LYS A 260 6.33 -2.23 3.99
N ASN A 261 5.90 -3.42 3.60
CA ASN A 261 5.71 -4.53 4.54
C ASN A 261 7.05 -5.01 5.13
N ILE A 262 7.02 -5.44 6.40
CA ILE A 262 8.21 -5.91 7.14
C ILE A 262 8.98 -7.03 6.42
N ASP A 263 8.30 -7.87 5.66
CA ASP A 263 8.89 -9.01 4.99
C ASP A 263 9.39 -8.73 3.56
N ASN A 264 9.15 -7.52 3.02
CA ASN A 264 9.63 -7.12 1.70
C ASN A 264 10.97 -6.39 1.80
N VAL A 265 12.02 -7.14 2.07
CA VAL A 265 13.41 -6.65 2.12
C VAL A 265 14.30 -7.59 1.31
N ALA A 266 15.45 -7.09 0.85
CA ALA A 266 16.42 -7.86 0.09
C ALA A 266 17.83 -7.66 0.65
N HIS A 267 18.77 -8.53 0.26
CA HIS A 267 20.19 -8.36 0.56
C HIS A 267 20.69 -7.01 0.03
N GLU A 268 21.63 -6.35 0.73
CA GLU A 268 22.06 -4.97 0.44
C GLU A 268 22.59 -4.74 -0.99
N ARG A 269 22.99 -5.79 -1.71
CA ARG A 269 23.36 -5.66 -3.13
C ARG A 269 22.21 -5.16 -4.01
N PHE A 270 20.94 -5.33 -3.56
CA PHE A 270 19.74 -4.81 -4.22
C PHE A 270 19.30 -3.44 -3.67
N LEU A 271 19.99 -2.92 -2.63
CA LEU A 271 19.66 -1.63 -2.03
C LEU A 271 19.70 -0.48 -3.03
N PRO A 272 20.69 -0.38 -3.96
CA PRO A 272 20.73 0.70 -4.94
C PRO A 272 19.47 0.77 -5.81
N VAL A 273 18.99 -0.35 -6.34
CA VAL A 273 17.77 -0.38 -7.15
C VAL A 273 16.53 -0.08 -6.31
N THR A 274 16.44 -0.64 -5.11
CA THR A 274 15.33 -0.38 -4.18
C THR A 274 15.28 1.10 -3.80
N ALA A 275 16.39 1.70 -3.40
CA ALA A 275 16.47 3.11 -3.01
C ALA A 275 16.15 4.04 -4.18
N ARG A 276 16.68 3.72 -5.38
CA ARG A 276 16.41 4.50 -6.59
C ARG A 276 14.92 4.56 -6.89
N TYR A 277 14.25 3.41 -6.99
CA TYR A 277 12.83 3.38 -7.34
C TYR A 277 11.92 3.89 -6.20
N LYS A 278 12.35 3.76 -4.96
CA LYS A 278 11.69 4.46 -3.85
C LYS A 278 11.76 5.99 -4.03
N LYS A 279 12.92 6.54 -4.41
CA LYS A 279 13.06 7.96 -4.73
C LYS A 279 12.25 8.36 -5.96
N VAL A 280 12.12 7.51 -6.97
CA VAL A 280 11.21 7.72 -8.12
C VAL A 280 9.78 7.87 -7.66
N LEU A 281 9.27 6.95 -6.85
CA LEU A 281 7.90 7.04 -6.30
C LEU A 281 7.71 8.30 -5.44
N MET A 282 8.70 8.66 -4.60
CA MET A 282 8.68 9.90 -3.81
C MET A 282 8.64 11.14 -4.69
N GLY A 283 9.46 11.19 -5.73
CA GLY A 283 9.50 12.32 -6.66
C GLY A 283 8.19 12.48 -7.43
N ARG A 284 7.57 11.37 -7.86
CA ARG A 284 6.25 11.41 -8.49
C ARG A 284 5.16 11.87 -7.52
N ALA A 285 5.21 11.42 -6.25
CA ALA A 285 4.27 11.85 -5.21
C ALA A 285 4.39 13.36 -4.94
N LEU A 286 5.60 13.87 -4.82
CA LEU A 286 5.85 15.29 -4.56
C LEU A 286 5.50 16.17 -5.78
N ALA A 287 5.82 15.75 -6.99
CA ALA A 287 5.43 16.45 -8.20
C ALA A 287 3.89 16.49 -8.38
N LEU A 288 3.21 15.39 -8.08
CA LEU A 288 1.75 15.31 -8.08
C LEU A 288 1.15 16.24 -7.02
N ARG A 289 1.69 16.23 -5.79
CA ARG A 289 1.32 17.12 -4.69
C ARG A 289 1.43 18.59 -5.11
N ASP A 290 2.57 18.99 -5.64
CA ASP A 290 2.84 20.37 -5.98
C ASP A 290 1.93 20.86 -7.10
N ARG A 291 1.61 20.00 -8.06
CA ARG A 291 0.64 20.31 -9.13
C ARG A 291 -0.79 20.47 -8.59
N ILE A 292 -1.23 19.56 -7.72
CA ILE A 292 -2.56 19.65 -7.08
C ILE A 292 -2.65 20.92 -6.22
N PHE A 293 -1.61 21.22 -5.44
CA PHE A 293 -1.55 22.41 -4.59
C PHE A 293 -1.59 23.69 -5.43
N GLY A 294 -0.91 23.72 -6.57
CA GLY A 294 -0.99 24.84 -7.52
C GLY A 294 -2.40 25.06 -8.06
N PHE A 295 -3.13 24.01 -8.40
CA PHE A 295 -4.53 24.13 -8.82
C PHE A 295 -5.44 24.63 -7.68
N LEU A 296 -5.27 24.13 -6.46
CA LEU A 296 -6.07 24.58 -5.30
C LEU A 296 -5.81 26.05 -4.97
N GLN A 297 -4.56 26.49 -5.01
CA GLN A 297 -4.17 27.89 -4.81
C GLN A 297 -4.72 28.79 -5.93
N ALA A 298 -4.68 28.33 -7.18
CA ALA A 298 -5.27 29.06 -8.31
C ALA A 298 -6.78 29.20 -8.16
N LEU A 299 -7.47 28.13 -7.73
CA LEU A 299 -8.92 28.19 -7.43
C LEU A 299 -9.24 29.13 -6.25
N ASP A 300 -8.33 29.26 -5.25
CA ASP A 300 -8.51 30.19 -4.14
C ASP A 300 -8.35 31.67 -4.58
N ALA A 301 -7.60 31.92 -5.64
CA ALA A 301 -7.40 33.26 -6.20
C ALA A 301 -8.58 33.73 -7.09
N GLU A 302 -9.41 32.80 -7.58
CA GLU A 302 -10.56 33.12 -8.41
C GLU A 302 -11.73 33.60 -7.55
N SER A 303 -12.22 34.85 -7.85
CA SER A 303 -13.35 35.45 -7.13
C SER A 303 -14.70 35.24 -7.82
N ASP A 304 -14.70 34.98 -9.12
CA ASP A 304 -15.91 34.76 -9.92
C ASP A 304 -15.85 33.39 -10.64
N PRO A 305 -16.68 32.42 -10.21
CA PRO A 305 -16.76 31.12 -10.87
C PRO A 305 -17.14 31.13 -12.34
N CYS A 306 -17.77 32.25 -12.82
CA CYS A 306 -18.19 32.42 -14.20
C CYS A 306 -17.14 33.14 -15.06
N SER A 307 -16.03 33.59 -14.49
CA SER A 307 -14.95 34.24 -15.23
C SER A 307 -14.36 33.29 -16.28
N ALA A 308 -13.91 33.83 -17.40
CA ALA A 308 -13.26 33.06 -18.45
C ALA A 308 -11.97 32.36 -17.90
N SER A 309 -11.25 33.01 -16.96
CA SER A 309 -10.09 32.42 -16.28
C SER A 309 -10.47 31.23 -15.43
N CYS A 310 -11.53 31.34 -14.62
CA CYS A 310 -12.00 30.25 -13.77
C CYS A 310 -12.50 29.05 -14.60
N ILE A 311 -13.24 29.30 -15.67
CA ILE A 311 -13.73 28.27 -16.60
C ILE A 311 -12.52 27.52 -17.21
N ALA A 312 -11.54 28.26 -17.76
CA ALA A 312 -10.33 27.67 -18.34
C ALA A 312 -9.51 26.87 -17.31
N LEU A 313 -9.43 27.34 -16.06
CA LEU A 313 -8.79 26.61 -14.96
C LEU A 313 -9.53 25.31 -14.63
N CYS A 314 -10.86 25.35 -14.56
CA CYS A 314 -11.68 24.15 -14.36
C CYS A 314 -11.46 23.11 -15.48
N ASP A 315 -11.41 23.53 -16.74
CA ASP A 315 -11.13 22.65 -17.89
C ASP A 315 -9.74 21.99 -17.77
N GLN A 316 -8.73 22.76 -17.35
CA GLN A 316 -7.38 22.23 -17.10
C GLN A 316 -7.36 21.22 -15.96
N ILE A 317 -8.10 21.46 -14.88
CA ILE A 317 -8.21 20.54 -13.74
C ILE A 317 -8.91 19.25 -14.15
N GLU A 318 -10.02 19.34 -14.89
CA GLU A 318 -10.73 18.16 -15.39
C GLU A 318 -9.85 17.32 -16.32
N ALA A 319 -9.13 17.97 -17.25
CA ALA A 319 -8.18 17.30 -18.11
C ALA A 319 -7.05 16.61 -17.31
N PHE A 320 -6.55 17.27 -16.27
CA PHE A 320 -5.55 16.68 -15.37
C PHE A 320 -6.12 15.46 -14.62
N LEU A 321 -7.30 15.58 -14.02
CA LEU A 321 -7.96 14.48 -13.30
C LEU A 321 -8.19 13.28 -14.23
N ALA A 322 -8.68 13.51 -15.45
CA ALA A 322 -8.94 12.44 -16.40
C ALA A 322 -7.66 11.76 -16.93
N ASN A 323 -6.67 12.56 -17.35
CA ASN A 323 -5.49 12.05 -18.05
C ASN A 323 -4.41 11.52 -17.09
N THR A 324 -4.30 12.09 -15.88
CA THR A 324 -3.25 11.71 -14.92
C THR A 324 -3.75 10.73 -13.87
N LEU A 325 -4.97 10.94 -13.34
CA LEU A 325 -5.51 10.15 -12.24
C LEU A 325 -6.63 9.19 -12.65
N CYS A 326 -6.98 9.14 -13.94
CA CYS A 326 -8.10 8.36 -14.47
C CYS A 326 -9.44 8.68 -13.76
N VAL A 327 -9.61 9.91 -13.30
CA VAL A 327 -10.83 10.40 -12.66
C VAL A 327 -11.70 11.06 -13.71
N SER A 328 -12.78 10.38 -14.13
CA SER A 328 -13.85 10.98 -14.94
C SER A 328 -14.97 11.47 -14.03
N LEU A 329 -15.55 12.61 -14.33
CA LEU A 329 -16.65 13.18 -13.57
C LEU A 329 -17.96 12.98 -14.33
N PRO A 330 -19.09 12.65 -13.67
CA PRO A 330 -20.37 12.50 -14.32
C PRO A 330 -20.82 13.84 -14.92
N GLY A 331 -21.30 13.81 -16.18
CA GLY A 331 -21.78 15.00 -16.89
C GLY A 331 -20.70 15.80 -17.64
N VAL A 332 -19.43 15.43 -17.52
CA VAL A 332 -18.32 15.99 -18.31
C VAL A 332 -17.97 15.01 -19.43
N SER A 333 -18.27 15.39 -20.68
CA SER A 333 -17.88 14.58 -21.83
C SER A 333 -16.36 14.59 -21.98
N ALA A 334 -15.74 13.41 -21.91
CA ALA A 334 -14.33 13.25 -22.25
C ALA A 334 -14.11 13.68 -23.70
N GLY A 335 -13.34 14.73 -23.91
CA GLY A 335 -12.81 15.05 -25.24
C GLY A 335 -11.98 13.88 -25.79
N PRO A 336 -11.78 13.77 -27.11
CA PRO A 336 -11.12 12.62 -27.71
C PRO A 336 -9.71 12.42 -27.14
N ALA A 337 -9.49 11.24 -26.60
CA ALA A 337 -8.18 10.80 -26.15
C ALA A 337 -7.26 10.61 -27.39
N GLY A 338 -6.31 11.48 -27.54
CA GLY A 338 -5.30 11.37 -28.59
C GLY A 338 -4.41 12.60 -28.68
N ALA A 339 -3.29 12.59 -27.93
CA ALA A 339 -1.99 13.08 -28.38
C ALA A 339 -0.98 12.97 -27.23
N THR A 340 0.10 12.28 -27.49
CA THR A 340 1.30 12.13 -26.69
C THR A 340 1.82 13.48 -26.18
N ALA A 341 1.98 13.61 -24.87
CA ALA A 341 2.61 14.78 -24.26
C ALA A 341 4.13 14.67 -24.39
N SER A 342 4.68 15.43 -25.34
CA SER A 342 6.07 15.81 -25.38
C SER A 342 6.31 16.97 -24.38
N ALA A 343 7.53 17.00 -23.82
CA ALA A 343 8.01 17.90 -22.78
C ALA A 343 7.90 19.38 -23.14
N PRO A 344 7.87 20.31 -22.18
CA PRO A 344 7.82 21.74 -22.43
C PRO A 344 9.22 22.30 -22.72
N GLY A 345 9.40 22.72 -23.96
CA GLY A 345 10.54 23.53 -24.39
C GLY A 345 10.08 24.88 -24.90
N SER A 346 10.65 25.93 -24.32
CA SER A 346 10.86 27.30 -24.77
C SER A 346 9.71 28.11 -25.38
N ALA A 347 9.60 29.34 -24.86
CA ALA A 347 8.77 30.46 -25.27
C ALA A 347 9.00 30.87 -26.75
N GLY A 348 7.91 31.23 -27.42
CA GLY A 348 7.96 31.87 -28.76
C GLY A 348 6.61 32.50 -29.15
N ALA A 349 6.60 33.81 -29.05
CA ALA A 349 5.86 34.85 -29.79
C ALA A 349 4.49 34.59 -30.44
N CYS A 350 3.65 35.58 -30.18
CA CYS A 350 2.36 35.97 -30.79
C CYS A 350 2.35 36.01 -32.31
N ALA A 351 1.22 35.62 -32.91
CA ALA A 351 0.74 36.24 -34.12
C ALA A 351 -0.80 36.31 -34.13
N SER A 352 -1.30 37.49 -34.37
CA SER A 352 -2.68 37.90 -34.51
C SER A 352 -3.25 37.49 -35.87
N ALA A 353 -4.55 37.13 -35.93
CA ALA A 353 -5.40 37.34 -37.10
C ALA A 353 -6.89 37.28 -36.73
N ALA A 354 -7.49 38.39 -36.81
CA ALA A 354 -8.52 38.85 -37.73
C ALA A 354 -9.98 38.50 -37.35
N ALA A 355 -10.71 39.62 -37.15
CA ALA A 355 -12.12 39.76 -36.90
C ALA A 355 -12.98 39.33 -38.09
N GLY A 356 -14.10 38.67 -37.81
CA GLY A 356 -15.24 38.53 -38.69
C GLY A 356 -16.47 39.12 -38.03
N ALA A 357 -16.98 40.21 -38.61
CA ALA A 357 -18.17 40.91 -38.16
C ALA A 357 -19.44 40.17 -38.57
N CYS A 358 -20.41 40.05 -37.66
CA CYS A 358 -21.81 39.81 -37.98
C CYS A 358 -22.71 40.83 -37.25
N ALA A 359 -23.69 41.30 -37.97
CA ALA A 359 -24.58 42.42 -37.69
C ALA A 359 -25.62 42.16 -36.59
N PRO A 360 -26.30 43.21 -36.04
CA PRO A 360 -27.19 43.11 -34.89
C PRO A 360 -28.64 42.81 -35.31
N GLY A 361 -29.26 41.87 -34.58
CA GLY A 361 -30.69 41.56 -34.70
C GLY A 361 -31.34 41.35 -33.34
N SER A 362 -32.27 42.26 -33.02
CA SER A 362 -33.40 42.22 -32.08
C SER A 362 -33.18 41.82 -30.61
N ALA A 363 -33.42 42.82 -29.77
CA ALA A 363 -33.65 42.72 -28.34
C ALA A 363 -34.95 41.93 -28.04
N GLY A 364 -34.82 40.89 -27.21
CA GLY A 364 -35.93 40.18 -26.59
C GLY A 364 -35.58 39.97 -25.12
N ALA A 365 -36.27 40.69 -24.26
CA ALA A 365 -36.12 40.58 -22.80
C ALA A 365 -36.64 39.23 -22.30
N CYS A 366 -35.75 38.37 -21.82
CA CYS A 366 -36.02 37.28 -20.87
C CYS A 366 -34.67 36.72 -20.37
N ALA A 367 -34.02 37.34 -19.40
CA ALA A 367 -32.70 36.89 -18.97
C ALA A 367 -32.37 37.08 -17.48
N SER A 368 -33.34 37.13 -16.58
CA SER A 368 -33.00 37.16 -15.14
C SER A 368 -32.97 35.79 -14.45
N GLY A 369 -33.57 34.75 -15.03
CA GLY A 369 -33.55 33.39 -14.49
C GLY A 369 -32.37 32.54 -14.97
N SER A 370 -31.77 32.84 -16.12
CA SER A 370 -30.69 32.04 -16.72
C SER A 370 -29.31 32.35 -16.13
N SER A 371 -29.08 33.59 -15.69
CA SER A 371 -27.78 33.99 -15.13
C SER A 371 -27.50 33.42 -13.74
N THR A 372 -28.52 33.36 -12.88
CA THR A 372 -28.38 32.79 -11.52
C THR A 372 -28.22 31.28 -11.55
N ALA A 373 -28.90 30.56 -12.44
CA ALA A 373 -28.73 29.13 -12.63
C ALA A 373 -27.33 28.78 -13.18
N SER A 374 -26.81 29.58 -14.12
CA SER A 374 -25.46 29.43 -14.66
C SER A 374 -24.38 29.69 -13.59
N ALA A 375 -24.52 30.74 -12.79
CA ALA A 375 -23.61 31.06 -11.70
C ALA A 375 -23.60 29.96 -10.62
N SER A 376 -24.78 29.42 -10.27
CA SER A 376 -24.90 28.30 -9.34
C SER A 376 -24.22 27.03 -9.87
N ALA A 377 -24.37 26.69 -11.13
CA ALA A 377 -23.73 25.55 -11.77
C ALA A 377 -22.20 25.70 -11.82
N ALA A 378 -21.69 26.89 -12.15
CA ALA A 378 -20.26 27.18 -12.15
C ALA A 378 -19.66 27.06 -10.74
N ALA A 379 -20.32 27.60 -9.72
CA ALA A 379 -19.89 27.45 -8.33
C ALA A 379 -19.89 25.98 -7.87
N ALA A 380 -20.91 25.20 -8.24
CA ALA A 380 -20.97 23.78 -7.93
C ALA A 380 -19.83 22.98 -8.62
N ARG A 381 -19.48 23.33 -9.87
CA ARG A 381 -18.33 22.74 -10.59
C ARG A 381 -17.02 23.00 -9.84
N VAL A 382 -16.76 24.26 -9.47
CA VAL A 382 -15.55 24.63 -8.69
C VAL A 382 -15.50 23.86 -7.36
N ALA A 383 -16.63 23.78 -6.64
CA ALA A 383 -16.69 23.06 -5.38
C ALA A 383 -16.40 21.55 -5.55
N LEU A 384 -16.93 20.93 -6.60
CA LEU A 384 -16.67 19.52 -6.93
C LEU A 384 -15.20 19.29 -7.25
N LEU A 385 -14.59 20.12 -8.10
CA LEU A 385 -13.18 19.99 -8.47
C LEU A 385 -12.27 20.19 -7.26
N ARG A 386 -12.58 21.17 -6.41
CA ARG A 386 -11.87 21.38 -5.14
C ARG A 386 -11.96 20.15 -4.24
N ALA A 387 -13.13 19.55 -4.07
CA ALA A 387 -13.34 18.35 -3.28
C ALA A 387 -12.58 17.12 -3.84
N LYS A 388 -12.45 17.02 -5.17
CA LYS A 388 -11.66 15.93 -5.80
C LYS A 388 -10.15 16.15 -5.68
N LEU A 389 -9.68 17.40 -5.65
CA LEU A 389 -8.24 17.72 -5.52
C LEU A 389 -7.76 17.69 -4.06
N ASN A 390 -8.55 18.24 -3.11
CA ASN A 390 -8.15 18.38 -1.71
C ASN A 390 -8.33 17.07 -0.93
N ARG A 391 -7.51 16.07 -1.26
CA ARG A 391 -7.51 14.72 -0.70
C ARG A 391 -6.08 14.27 -0.42
N PRO A 392 -5.86 13.31 0.49
CA PRO A 392 -4.56 12.66 0.60
C PRO A 392 -4.10 12.09 -0.74
N ILE A 393 -2.79 12.01 -0.92
CA ILE A 393 -2.18 11.54 -2.18
C ILE A 393 -1.44 10.24 -1.89
N ARG A 394 -1.56 9.26 -2.79
CA ARG A 394 -0.70 8.08 -2.81
C ARG A 394 -0.15 7.82 -4.21
N VAL A 395 1.13 7.47 -4.27
CA VAL A 395 1.76 6.88 -5.45
C VAL A 395 2.16 5.47 -5.11
N CYS A 396 1.68 4.50 -5.89
CA CYS A 396 1.90 3.09 -5.64
C CYS A 396 2.77 2.49 -6.74
N GLY A 397 3.87 1.85 -6.33
CA GLY A 397 4.66 1.02 -7.23
C GLY A 397 3.84 -0.19 -7.67
N MET A 398 3.86 -0.48 -8.96
CA MET A 398 3.20 -1.65 -9.55
C MET A 398 4.25 -2.52 -10.24
N VAL A 399 4.21 -3.81 -10.00
CA VAL A 399 5.16 -4.78 -10.58
C VAL A 399 4.41 -5.64 -11.60
N LYS A 400 5.10 -6.00 -12.69
CA LYS A 400 4.54 -6.95 -13.68
C LYS A 400 4.22 -8.28 -13.01
N ASN A 401 3.00 -8.77 -13.23
CA ASN A 401 2.52 -10.00 -12.64
C ASN A 401 3.26 -11.21 -13.23
N GLN A 402 3.81 -12.06 -12.34
CA GLN A 402 4.46 -13.33 -12.69
C GLN A 402 3.81 -14.53 -11.97
N GLY A 403 2.59 -14.34 -11.45
CA GLY A 403 1.83 -15.35 -10.73
C GLY A 403 1.78 -15.16 -9.22
N GLU A 404 2.25 -14.03 -8.71
CA GLU A 404 2.17 -13.73 -7.28
C GLU A 404 0.71 -13.47 -6.86
N PRO A 405 0.33 -13.98 -5.67
CA PRO A 405 -0.95 -13.62 -5.06
C PRO A 405 -0.90 -12.20 -4.53
N GLY A 406 -1.91 -11.40 -4.81
CA GLY A 406 -2.01 -10.04 -4.28
C GLY A 406 -3.12 -9.25 -4.95
N GLY A 407 -3.34 -8.03 -4.46
CA GLY A 407 -4.25 -7.10 -5.07
C GLY A 407 -3.71 -6.53 -6.38
N GLY A 408 -4.59 -6.30 -7.34
CA GLY A 408 -4.27 -5.71 -8.64
C GLY A 408 -4.75 -4.26 -8.77
N PRO A 409 -4.13 -3.48 -9.68
CA PRO A 409 -4.55 -2.13 -10.01
C PRO A 409 -5.72 -2.14 -11.02
N PHE A 410 -6.80 -1.42 -10.69
CA PHE A 410 -7.99 -1.30 -11.52
C PHE A 410 -8.49 0.13 -11.60
N ILE A 411 -9.25 0.45 -12.64
CA ILE A 411 -10.11 1.62 -12.73
C ILE A 411 -11.51 1.17 -12.33
N ILE A 412 -12.06 1.75 -11.28
CA ILE A 412 -13.42 1.47 -10.82
C ILE A 412 -14.33 2.69 -10.98
N ARG A 413 -15.63 2.44 -10.97
CA ARG A 413 -16.67 3.47 -10.91
C ARG A 413 -17.25 3.51 -9.52
N ALA A 414 -17.23 4.69 -8.91
CA ALA A 414 -17.85 4.96 -7.61
C ALA A 414 -19.36 5.17 -7.74
N ALA A 415 -20.07 5.17 -6.61
CA ALA A 415 -21.52 5.38 -6.56
C ALA A 415 -21.96 6.76 -7.12
N ASP A 416 -21.10 7.77 -7.05
CA ASP A 416 -21.33 9.11 -7.65
C ASP A 416 -21.14 9.12 -9.18
N GLY A 417 -20.80 7.98 -9.80
CA GLY A 417 -20.52 7.82 -11.22
C GLY A 417 -19.11 8.24 -11.65
N SER A 418 -18.30 8.82 -10.75
CA SER A 418 -16.90 9.14 -11.05
C SER A 418 -16.04 7.87 -11.12
N THR A 419 -14.95 7.92 -11.87
CA THR A 419 -13.96 6.83 -11.89
C THR A 419 -12.74 7.18 -11.03
N SER A 420 -11.99 6.15 -10.60
CA SER A 420 -10.72 6.32 -9.89
C SER A 420 -9.84 5.09 -10.03
N LEU A 421 -8.53 5.27 -9.80
CA LEU A 421 -7.55 4.19 -9.69
C LEU A 421 -7.64 3.55 -8.31
N GLN A 422 -7.87 2.23 -8.25
CA GLN A 422 -7.98 1.48 -7.00
C GLN A 422 -7.19 0.17 -7.05
N ILE A 423 -6.77 -0.30 -5.87
CA ILE A 423 -6.17 -1.63 -5.69
C ILE A 423 -7.26 -2.55 -5.15
N LEU A 424 -7.55 -3.65 -5.85
CA LEU A 424 -8.57 -4.61 -5.47
C LEU A 424 -7.95 -5.97 -5.14
N GLU A 425 -8.41 -6.57 -4.06
CA GLU A 425 -8.14 -7.97 -3.76
C GLU A 425 -9.07 -8.87 -4.59
N SER A 426 -8.61 -10.07 -4.95
CA SER A 426 -9.38 -11.00 -5.78
C SER A 426 -10.75 -11.40 -5.19
N VAL A 427 -10.89 -11.33 -3.86
CA VAL A 427 -12.13 -11.61 -3.14
C VAL A 427 -13.19 -10.49 -3.30
N GLN A 428 -12.78 -9.28 -3.69
CA GLN A 428 -13.66 -8.15 -3.95
C GLN A 428 -14.22 -8.14 -5.38
N ILE A 429 -13.77 -9.07 -6.23
CA ILE A 429 -14.16 -9.16 -7.65
C ILE A 429 -15.26 -10.19 -7.81
N ASN A 430 -16.38 -9.78 -8.40
CA ASN A 430 -17.52 -10.66 -8.66
C ASN A 430 -17.16 -11.68 -9.74
N LYS A 431 -16.97 -12.94 -9.35
CA LYS A 431 -16.64 -14.05 -10.24
C LYS A 431 -17.82 -14.52 -11.11
N ASP A 432 -19.03 -14.14 -10.75
CA ASP A 432 -20.24 -14.43 -11.53
C ASP A 432 -20.48 -13.39 -12.63
N ASN A 433 -19.71 -12.29 -12.63
CA ASN A 433 -19.74 -11.28 -13.67
C ASN A 433 -18.64 -11.54 -14.72
N PRO A 434 -18.98 -11.97 -15.95
CA PRO A 434 -17.99 -12.26 -17.00
C PRO A 434 -17.07 -11.06 -17.34
N ALA A 435 -17.58 -9.82 -17.26
CA ALA A 435 -16.78 -8.62 -17.53
C ALA A 435 -15.74 -8.39 -16.43
N ALA A 436 -16.09 -8.61 -15.16
CA ALA A 436 -15.16 -8.50 -14.03
C ALA A 436 -14.08 -9.60 -14.09
N VAL A 437 -14.45 -10.82 -14.47
CA VAL A 437 -13.51 -11.94 -14.67
C VAL A 437 -12.56 -11.65 -15.83
N ALA A 438 -13.06 -11.11 -16.94
CA ALA A 438 -12.23 -10.70 -18.08
C ALA A 438 -11.25 -9.58 -17.69
N ALA A 439 -11.69 -8.60 -16.92
CA ALA A 439 -10.83 -7.53 -16.38
C ALA A 439 -9.72 -8.11 -15.50
N LEU A 440 -10.05 -9.04 -14.59
CA LEU A 440 -9.05 -9.73 -13.75
C LEU A 440 -8.03 -10.50 -14.57
N SER A 441 -8.50 -11.26 -15.58
CA SER A 441 -7.63 -12.08 -16.43
C SER A 441 -6.71 -11.26 -17.34
N SER A 442 -7.09 -10.01 -17.64
CA SER A 442 -6.29 -9.09 -18.45
C SER A 442 -5.41 -8.15 -17.62
N ALA A 443 -5.43 -8.25 -16.29
CA ALA A 443 -4.55 -7.49 -15.41
C ALA A 443 -3.09 -7.91 -15.60
N THR A 444 -2.23 -6.92 -15.87
CA THR A 444 -0.81 -7.14 -16.19
C THR A 444 0.12 -6.90 -15.03
N HIS A 445 -0.38 -6.29 -13.96
CA HIS A 445 0.40 -5.86 -12.81
C HIS A 445 -0.29 -6.23 -11.50
N PHE A 446 0.49 -6.26 -10.43
CA PHE A 446 0.00 -6.41 -9.07
C PHE A 446 0.63 -5.36 -8.14
N ASN A 447 0.04 -5.19 -6.96
CA ASN A 447 0.51 -4.29 -5.91
C ASN A 447 1.50 -5.00 -4.97
N PRO A 448 2.80 -4.67 -4.99
CA PRO A 448 3.80 -5.23 -4.06
C PRO A 448 3.69 -4.65 -2.64
N VAL A 449 2.76 -3.71 -2.40
CA VAL A 449 2.69 -2.89 -1.20
C VAL A 449 3.95 -2.03 -1.03
N ASP A 450 4.23 -1.24 -2.04
CA ASP A 450 5.29 -0.23 -2.07
C ASP A 450 4.68 1.13 -2.42
N LEU A 451 4.31 1.91 -1.39
CA LEU A 451 3.55 3.14 -1.53
C LEU A 451 4.33 4.33 -0.96
N VAL A 452 4.06 5.50 -1.54
CA VAL A 452 4.45 6.79 -0.99
C VAL A 452 3.20 7.67 -0.89
N CYS A 453 2.96 8.23 0.31
CA CYS A 453 1.78 9.00 0.65
C CYS A 453 2.16 10.42 1.06
N CYS A 454 1.37 11.43 0.63
CA CYS A 454 1.42 12.79 1.16
C CYS A 454 0.17 13.01 2.02
N LEU A 455 0.37 13.30 3.31
CA LEU A 455 -0.67 13.32 4.34
C LEU A 455 -1.12 14.72 4.77
N ARG A 456 -0.62 15.78 4.10
CA ARG A 456 -0.99 17.18 4.38
C ARG A 456 -1.61 17.84 3.17
N ASN A 457 -2.56 18.76 3.43
CA ASN A 457 -3.18 19.57 2.40
C ASN A 457 -2.29 20.77 2.00
N TYR A 458 -2.73 21.54 1.00
CA TYR A 458 -1.99 22.70 0.47
C TYR A 458 -1.86 23.88 1.46
N LYS A 459 -2.54 23.85 2.61
CA LYS A 459 -2.38 24.78 3.74
C LYS A 459 -1.42 24.25 4.80
N GLY A 460 -0.86 23.04 4.61
CA GLY A 460 0.03 22.39 5.56
C GLY A 460 -0.70 21.65 6.70
N GLU A 461 -2.02 21.60 6.70
CA GLU A 461 -2.84 20.90 7.68
C GLU A 461 -2.83 19.39 7.39
N LYS A 462 -2.78 18.58 8.43
CA LYS A 462 -2.86 17.14 8.31
C LYS A 462 -4.28 16.69 7.98
N PHE A 463 -4.42 15.78 7.03
CA PHE A 463 -5.71 15.13 6.77
C PHE A 463 -6.12 14.20 7.90
N ASN A 464 -7.40 14.14 8.23
CA ASN A 464 -7.98 13.02 8.96
C ASN A 464 -8.24 11.87 7.98
N LEU A 465 -7.34 10.89 7.96
CA LEU A 465 -7.38 9.81 6.97
C LEU A 465 -8.65 8.94 7.07
N LEU A 466 -9.32 8.94 8.23
CA LEU A 466 -10.54 8.17 8.46
C LEU A 466 -11.73 8.73 7.67
N GLU A 467 -11.70 10.00 7.29
CA GLU A 467 -12.73 10.63 6.44
C GLU A 467 -12.62 10.25 4.95
N HIS A 468 -11.54 9.54 4.58
CA HIS A 468 -11.24 9.13 3.21
C HIS A 468 -11.33 7.62 3.00
N VAL A 469 -11.97 6.91 3.93
CA VAL A 469 -12.22 5.45 3.88
C VAL A 469 -13.56 5.18 3.22
N ASP A 470 -13.61 4.24 2.29
CA ASP A 470 -14.87 3.71 1.79
C ASP A 470 -15.25 2.44 2.55
N GLU A 471 -16.13 2.57 3.53
CA GLU A 471 -16.59 1.49 4.40
C GLU A 471 -17.32 0.37 3.65
N GLU A 472 -17.83 0.63 2.44
CA GLU A 472 -18.52 -0.37 1.62
C GLU A 472 -17.56 -1.30 0.87
N THR A 473 -16.26 -1.08 0.96
CA THR A 473 -15.22 -1.90 0.29
C THR A 473 -14.61 -2.98 1.19
N GLY A 474 -15.16 -3.19 2.39
CA GLY A 474 -14.84 -4.36 3.20
C GLY A 474 -15.25 -5.67 2.52
N PHE A 475 -14.91 -6.80 3.12
CA PHE A 475 -15.33 -8.10 2.60
C PHE A 475 -15.49 -9.13 3.73
N ILE A 476 -16.18 -10.24 3.42
CA ILE A 476 -16.37 -11.36 4.33
C ILE A 476 -15.45 -12.49 3.88
N SER A 477 -14.65 -13.02 4.82
CA SER A 477 -13.74 -14.14 4.56
C SER A 477 -14.12 -15.37 5.40
N SER A 478 -14.02 -16.56 4.80
CA SER A 478 -14.14 -17.82 5.54
C SER A 478 -12.82 -18.13 6.25
N LYS A 479 -12.90 -18.47 7.52
CA LYS A 479 -11.75 -18.79 8.39
C LYS A 479 -12.10 -20.01 9.24
N SER A 480 -11.17 -20.44 10.07
CA SER A 480 -11.43 -21.43 11.11
C SER A 480 -10.86 -20.97 12.45
N TYR A 481 -11.48 -21.42 13.52
CA TYR A 481 -11.00 -21.25 14.89
C TYR A 481 -11.11 -22.59 15.61
N LYS A 482 -9.98 -23.18 16.01
CA LYS A 482 -9.90 -24.50 16.67
C LYS A 482 -10.69 -25.57 15.93
N GLY A 483 -10.56 -25.63 14.60
CA GLY A 483 -11.23 -26.63 13.75
C GLY A 483 -12.71 -26.32 13.42
N ARG A 484 -13.30 -25.28 13.99
CA ARG A 484 -14.67 -24.85 13.68
C ARG A 484 -14.66 -23.76 12.61
N GLU A 485 -15.51 -23.90 11.60
CA GLU A 485 -15.64 -22.87 10.55
C GLU A 485 -16.34 -21.62 11.07
N LEU A 486 -15.90 -20.47 10.58
CA LEU A 486 -16.49 -19.16 10.87
C LEU A 486 -16.33 -18.21 9.68
N LYS A 487 -17.14 -17.17 9.67
CA LYS A 487 -16.97 -16.00 8.82
C LYS A 487 -16.35 -14.87 9.64
N ALA A 488 -15.38 -14.17 9.04
CA ALA A 488 -14.75 -12.97 9.60
C ALA A 488 -15.03 -11.76 8.72
N LEU A 489 -15.31 -10.63 9.34
CA LEU A 489 -15.46 -9.34 8.68
C LEU A 489 -14.07 -8.70 8.56
N GLU A 490 -13.66 -8.43 7.34
CA GLU A 490 -12.43 -7.69 7.04
C GLU A 490 -12.79 -6.24 6.74
N LEU A 491 -12.24 -5.29 7.49
CA LEU A 491 -12.39 -3.87 7.21
C LEU A 491 -11.73 -3.52 5.87
N PRO A 492 -12.11 -2.39 5.24
CA PRO A 492 -11.42 -1.88 4.05
C PRO A 492 -9.90 -1.84 4.27
N GLY A 493 -9.15 -2.60 3.47
CA GLY A 493 -7.71 -2.77 3.68
C GLY A 493 -6.92 -1.48 3.50
N LEU A 494 -5.78 -1.32 4.18
CA LEU A 494 -4.98 -0.08 4.21
C LEU A 494 -4.71 0.48 2.81
N TRP A 495 -4.23 -0.35 1.89
CA TRP A 495 -3.93 0.06 0.51
C TRP A 495 -5.09 -0.17 -0.48
N ASN A 496 -6.23 -0.63 -0.01
CA ASN A 496 -7.46 -0.84 -0.77
C ASN A 496 -8.49 0.24 -0.40
N GLY A 497 -9.62 -0.14 0.14
CA GLY A 497 -10.73 0.74 0.48
C GLY A 497 -10.44 1.80 1.55
N SER A 498 -9.45 1.59 2.44
CA SER A 498 -9.02 2.65 3.38
C SER A 498 -8.39 3.86 2.70
N MET A 499 -7.91 3.70 1.46
CA MET A 499 -7.37 4.79 0.63
C MET A 499 -8.22 5.01 -0.63
N SER A 500 -9.52 4.71 -0.59
CA SER A 500 -10.42 4.79 -1.74
C SER A 500 -10.61 6.23 -2.20
N ASP A 501 -10.76 7.15 -1.25
CA ASP A 501 -10.99 8.57 -1.52
C ASP A 501 -9.68 9.39 -1.52
N TRP A 502 -8.63 8.81 -2.13
CA TRP A 502 -7.31 9.42 -2.27
C TRP A 502 -6.97 9.71 -3.73
N ASN A 503 -6.20 10.77 -3.97
CA ASN A 503 -5.59 11.01 -5.27
C ASN A 503 -4.50 9.95 -5.51
N THR A 504 -4.78 9.02 -6.41
CA THR A 504 -3.96 7.82 -6.64
C THR A 504 -3.24 7.88 -7.98
N LEU A 505 -1.95 7.57 -7.99
CA LEU A 505 -1.14 7.34 -9.18
C LEU A 505 -0.44 5.98 -9.08
N PHE A 506 -0.47 5.20 -10.15
CA PHE A 506 0.29 3.96 -10.27
C PHE A 506 1.51 4.17 -11.16
N VAL A 507 2.67 3.68 -10.70
CA VAL A 507 3.94 3.77 -11.43
C VAL A 507 4.56 2.38 -11.53
N GLU A 508 4.94 1.94 -12.72
CA GLU A 508 5.65 0.69 -12.90
C GLU A 508 7.02 0.75 -12.23
N VAL A 509 7.33 -0.27 -11.42
CA VAL A 509 8.64 -0.45 -10.79
C VAL A 509 9.19 -1.84 -11.12
N PRO A 510 10.53 -2.02 -11.19
CA PRO A 510 11.11 -3.32 -11.51
C PRO A 510 10.79 -4.39 -10.47
N LEU A 511 10.74 -5.66 -10.91
CA LEU A 511 10.52 -6.81 -10.04
C LEU A 511 11.56 -6.91 -8.92
N GLU A 512 12.77 -6.47 -9.17
CA GLU A 512 13.88 -6.44 -8.21
C GLU A 512 13.58 -5.62 -6.94
N THR A 513 12.57 -4.77 -6.96
CA THR A 513 12.10 -4.02 -5.76
C THR A 513 11.17 -4.83 -4.87
N PHE A 514 10.72 -6.02 -5.34
CA PHE A 514 9.76 -6.86 -4.63
C PHE A 514 10.34 -8.23 -4.28
N ASN A 515 10.78 -8.38 -3.05
CA ASN A 515 11.45 -9.58 -2.55
C ASN A 515 10.83 -10.05 -1.22
N PRO A 516 9.53 -10.41 -1.19
CA PRO A 516 8.88 -10.79 0.05
C PRO A 516 9.30 -12.18 0.52
N VAL A 517 9.47 -12.32 1.83
CA VAL A 517 9.66 -13.61 2.49
C VAL A 517 8.31 -14.10 3.02
N LYS A 518 7.60 -14.90 2.23
CA LYS A 518 6.31 -15.48 2.60
C LYS A 518 6.46 -16.84 3.28
N THR A 519 7.43 -17.64 2.84
CA THR A 519 7.85 -18.91 3.44
C THR A 519 9.33 -18.84 3.85
N VAL A 520 9.78 -19.71 4.75
CA VAL A 520 11.19 -19.74 5.14
C VAL A 520 12.12 -20.06 3.96
N LEU A 521 11.66 -20.84 3.00
CA LEU A 521 12.45 -21.22 1.82
C LEU A 521 12.64 -20.04 0.84
N ASP A 522 11.86 -18.96 0.95
CA ASP A 522 12.08 -17.76 0.16
C ASP A 522 13.44 -17.12 0.47
N LEU A 523 13.97 -17.33 1.69
CA LEU A 523 15.32 -16.89 2.07
C LEU A 523 16.45 -17.56 1.26
N LEU A 524 16.17 -18.62 0.52
CA LEU A 524 17.10 -19.25 -0.42
C LEU A 524 17.11 -18.61 -1.80
N ARG A 525 16.18 -17.69 -2.07
CA ARG A 525 16.16 -16.98 -3.35
C ARG A 525 17.39 -16.09 -3.51
N PRO A 526 17.85 -15.84 -4.76
CA PRO A 526 19.02 -14.98 -5.00
C PRO A 526 18.95 -13.61 -4.33
N ALA A 527 17.76 -13.03 -4.19
CA ALA A 527 17.57 -11.73 -3.56
C ALA A 527 17.90 -11.71 -2.05
N HIS A 528 17.99 -12.87 -1.41
CA HIS A 528 18.26 -13.02 0.03
C HIS A 528 19.61 -13.67 0.33
N GLN A 529 20.35 -14.04 -0.70
CA GLN A 529 21.68 -14.67 -0.57
C GLN A 529 22.80 -13.68 -0.88
N ALA A 530 24.00 -13.91 -0.31
CA ALA A 530 25.19 -13.07 -0.52
C ALA A 530 25.72 -13.11 -1.96
#